data_11fa6528aae3b0f7155be4d2638d03fd
#
_entry.id   11fa6528aae3b0f7155be4d2638d03fd
#
_cell.length_a   1.000
_cell.length_b   1.000
_cell.length_c   1.000
_cell.angle_alpha   90.00
_cell.angle_beta   90.00
_cell.angle_gamma   90.00
#
_symmetry.space_group_name_H-M   'P 1'
#
loop_
_entity.id
_entity.type
_entity.pdbx_description
1 polymer ?
#
loop_
_entity_poly.entity_id
_entity_poly.type
_entity_poly.pdbx_seq_one_letter_code
_entity_poly.pdbx_strand_id
1 'polypeptide(L)'
;MSHPARALRAFSLAALVALIAQPASAQRRDRDRGWDRCSDWGGDRDMERVCNLTESTIAAPGGTLVIDGRVNGGITVYGSNRRDILVRAKISASARTRERAEALADAIQIHTDGGRIYAEGPDSRGREWWSVEFEVDVPSRMDLEMRAQNGGIAVADVSGTLRMETMNGGIHLESVNGDVVAETTNGGLHVDLDGDGWVGKGLDAVTTNGGVHLQVARGYSAHLETGTVNGGVDIDFPVTVQGKIGRRITTDLGKGGPTIRVITTNGGVDVRRGF
;
A
#
# COMPACT_ATOMS: atom_id res chain seq x y z
N MET A 1 69.95 -25.52 37.66
CA MET A 1 69.41 -26.14 36.45
C MET A 1 67.96 -25.75 36.39
N SER A 2 67.65 -24.61 35.74
CA SER A 2 66.36 -23.96 35.68
C SER A 2 65.72 -24.17 34.32
N HIS A 3 64.50 -24.75 34.30
CA HIS A 3 63.67 -24.87 33.09
C HIS A 3 62.74 -23.69 32.99
N PRO A 4 62.57 -23.06 31.81
CA PRO A 4 61.62 -21.99 31.65
C PRO A 4 60.24 -22.55 31.20
N ALA A 5 59.19 -22.01 31.87
CA ALA A 5 57.80 -22.29 31.52
C ALA A 5 57.39 -21.58 30.22
N ARG A 6 56.82 -22.35 29.32
CA ARG A 6 56.19 -21.84 28.06
C ARG A 6 54.75 -21.34 28.36
N ALA A 7 54.53 -20.05 28.17
CA ALA A 7 53.20 -19.47 28.19
C ALA A 7 52.44 -19.73 26.87
N LEU A 8 51.30 -20.45 26.91
CA LEU A 8 50.34 -20.56 25.81
C LEU A 8 49.54 -19.27 25.73
N ARG A 9 49.64 -18.57 24.62
CA ARG A 9 48.76 -17.48 24.27
C ARG A 9 47.50 -18.05 23.60
N ALA A 10 46.34 -17.92 24.25
CA ALA A 10 45.05 -18.21 23.66
C ALA A 10 44.67 -17.07 22.71
N PHE A 11 44.53 -17.37 21.42
CA PHE A 11 43.94 -16.49 20.43
C PHE A 11 42.41 -16.65 20.49
N SER A 12 41.70 -15.63 21.01
CA SER A 12 40.25 -15.55 20.90
C SER A 12 39.88 -15.08 19.49
N LEU A 13 39.31 -15.97 18.70
CA LEU A 13 38.69 -15.64 17.41
C LEU A 13 37.32 -15.00 17.70
N ALA A 14 37.22 -13.68 17.61
CA ALA A 14 35.96 -12.99 17.58
C ALA A 14 35.34 -13.17 16.19
N ALA A 15 34.31 -14.00 16.08
CA ALA A 15 33.54 -14.14 14.85
C ALA A 15 32.68 -12.87 14.66
N LEU A 16 33.09 -12.04 13.73
CA LEU A 16 32.32 -10.88 13.26
C LEU A 16 31.16 -11.43 12.40
N VAL A 17 29.96 -11.48 12.98
CA VAL A 17 28.73 -11.76 12.20
C VAL A 17 28.40 -10.48 11.41
N ALA A 18 28.81 -10.45 10.16
CA ALA A 18 28.38 -9.42 9.22
C ALA A 18 26.89 -9.66 8.90
N LEU A 19 26.00 -8.82 9.44
CA LEU A 19 24.63 -8.70 8.93
C LEU A 19 24.74 -8.18 7.49
N ILE A 20 24.58 -9.07 6.53
CA ILE A 20 24.46 -8.70 5.12
C ILE A 20 23.05 -8.12 4.96
N ALA A 21 22.93 -6.80 5.00
CA ALA A 21 21.73 -6.11 4.55
C ALA A 21 21.51 -6.50 3.08
N GLN A 22 20.41 -7.15 2.78
CA GLN A 22 20.08 -7.51 1.40
C GLN A 22 19.90 -6.23 0.59
N PRO A 23 20.51 -6.11 -0.60
CA PRO A 23 20.36 -4.90 -1.39
C PRO A 23 18.90 -4.73 -1.84
N ALA A 24 18.42 -3.51 -1.80
CA ALA A 24 17.06 -3.12 -2.24
C ALA A 24 16.68 -3.64 -3.65
N SER A 25 17.67 -4.00 -4.47
CA SER A 25 17.51 -4.65 -5.76
C SER A 25 16.95 -6.09 -5.70
N ALA A 26 17.08 -6.80 -4.56
CA ALA A 26 16.55 -8.15 -4.41
C ALA A 26 15.03 -8.11 -4.11
N GLN A 27 14.58 -7.14 -3.33
CA GLN A 27 13.15 -6.92 -3.07
C GLN A 27 12.42 -6.44 -4.33
N ARG A 28 13.06 -5.64 -5.19
CA ARG A 28 12.53 -5.25 -6.50
C ARG A 28 12.25 -6.43 -7.41
N ARG A 29 13.16 -7.41 -7.50
CA ARG A 29 13.01 -8.58 -8.41
C ARG A 29 11.84 -9.48 -8.04
N ASP A 30 11.41 -9.52 -6.77
CA ASP A 30 10.25 -10.29 -6.35
C ASP A 30 8.93 -9.54 -6.63
N ARG A 31 8.92 -8.21 -6.55
CA ARG A 31 7.78 -7.37 -6.92
C ARG A 31 7.51 -7.43 -8.43
N ASP A 32 8.54 -7.29 -9.25
CA ASP A 32 8.42 -7.33 -10.72
C ASP A 32 7.85 -8.67 -11.24
N ARG A 33 8.11 -9.79 -10.57
CA ARG A 33 7.62 -11.13 -10.98
C ARG A 33 6.11 -11.31 -10.92
N GLY A 34 5.39 -10.51 -10.14
CA GLY A 34 3.92 -10.56 -10.05
C GLY A 34 3.24 -9.68 -11.08
N TRP A 35 3.84 -8.52 -11.35
CA TRP A 35 3.32 -7.54 -12.28
C TRP A 35 3.40 -7.98 -13.74
N ASP A 36 4.52 -8.61 -14.15
CA ASP A 36 4.76 -9.09 -15.52
C ASP A 36 3.84 -10.23 -15.96
N ARG A 37 2.97 -10.72 -15.09
CA ARG A 37 2.03 -11.77 -15.44
C ARG A 37 0.67 -11.18 -15.74
N CYS A 38 0.33 -11.20 -17.00
CA CYS A 38 -1.06 -11.28 -17.43
C CYS A 38 -1.59 -12.65 -17.02
N SER A 39 -1.89 -12.84 -15.74
CA SER A 39 -2.41 -14.11 -15.24
C SER A 39 -3.78 -14.35 -15.86
N ASP A 40 -3.97 -15.54 -16.41
CA ASP A 40 -5.26 -16.05 -16.83
C ASP A 40 -6.20 -16.13 -15.63
N TRP A 41 -6.88 -15.04 -15.32
CA TRP A 41 -8.00 -15.09 -14.40
C TRP A 41 -9.06 -15.96 -15.06
N GLY A 42 -9.43 -17.05 -14.39
CA GLY A 42 -10.44 -17.99 -14.87
C GLY A 42 -11.67 -17.24 -15.35
N GLY A 43 -11.77 -17.10 -16.66
CA GLY A 43 -12.81 -16.34 -17.33
C GLY A 43 -14.05 -17.17 -17.58
N ASP A 44 -15.15 -16.48 -17.82
CA ASP A 44 -16.33 -17.03 -18.45
C ASP A 44 -15.90 -17.72 -19.75
N ARG A 45 -16.29 -18.98 -19.97
CA ARG A 45 -15.86 -19.81 -21.11
C ARG A 45 -16.17 -19.21 -22.47
N ASP A 46 -17.07 -18.21 -22.51
CA ASP A 46 -17.55 -17.56 -23.73
C ASP A 46 -16.89 -16.18 -23.95
N MET A 47 -15.82 -15.84 -23.22
CA MET A 47 -15.17 -14.53 -23.29
C MET A 47 -13.67 -14.68 -23.47
N GLU A 48 -13.15 -14.03 -24.50
CA GLU A 48 -11.71 -13.86 -24.71
C GLU A 48 -11.18 -12.67 -23.92
N ARG A 49 -9.95 -12.78 -23.47
CA ARG A 49 -9.25 -11.72 -22.71
C ARG A 49 -7.90 -11.44 -23.33
N VAL A 50 -7.54 -10.17 -23.29
CA VAL A 50 -6.20 -9.70 -23.63
C VAL A 50 -5.66 -8.82 -22.53
N CYS A 51 -4.35 -8.79 -22.42
CA CYS A 51 -3.64 -8.00 -21.42
C CYS A 51 -2.42 -7.35 -22.09
N ASN A 52 -2.31 -6.03 -21.96
CA ASN A 52 -1.19 -5.24 -22.45
C ASN A 52 -0.51 -4.54 -21.29
N LEU A 53 0.82 -4.53 -21.28
CA LEU A 53 1.62 -3.80 -20.30
C LEU A 53 2.26 -2.60 -20.99
N THR A 54 2.15 -1.44 -20.36
CA THR A 54 2.83 -0.22 -20.81
C THR A 54 3.66 0.35 -19.68
N GLU A 55 4.79 0.95 -20.01
CA GLU A 55 5.66 1.62 -19.06
C GLU A 55 6.07 2.99 -19.60
N SER A 56 6.04 3.99 -18.76
CA SER A 56 6.49 5.34 -19.08
C SER A 56 7.19 6.00 -17.88
N THR A 57 8.14 6.87 -18.16
CA THR A 57 8.80 7.68 -17.13
C THR A 57 8.44 9.14 -17.36
N ILE A 58 7.95 9.81 -16.31
CA ILE A 58 7.59 11.23 -16.36
C ILE A 58 8.33 12.01 -15.29
N ALA A 59 8.47 13.31 -15.49
CA ALA A 59 9.02 14.20 -14.48
C ALA A 59 8.08 14.29 -13.26
N ALA A 60 8.63 14.32 -12.05
CA ALA A 60 7.84 14.59 -10.87
C ALA A 60 7.24 16.00 -10.95
N PRO A 61 5.92 16.17 -10.75
CA PRO A 61 5.29 17.48 -10.72
C PRO A 61 5.81 18.31 -9.54
N GLY A 62 5.77 19.63 -9.66
CA GLY A 62 6.12 20.53 -8.55
C GLY A 62 5.08 20.61 -7.43
N GLY A 63 4.04 19.77 -7.47
CA GLY A 63 2.93 19.70 -6.52
C GLY A 63 2.38 18.29 -6.38
N THR A 64 1.10 18.17 -6.07
CA THR A 64 0.41 16.89 -5.88
C THR A 64 0.31 16.10 -7.18
N LEU A 65 0.69 14.82 -7.14
CA LEU A 65 0.40 13.87 -8.19
C LEU A 65 -1.00 13.27 -7.97
N VAL A 66 -1.85 13.36 -8.99
CA VAL A 66 -3.20 12.78 -8.96
C VAL A 66 -3.22 11.48 -9.75
N ILE A 67 -3.65 10.38 -9.15
CA ILE A 67 -3.80 9.08 -9.82
C ILE A 67 -5.26 8.66 -9.73
N ASP A 68 -5.89 8.49 -10.88
CA ASP A 68 -7.33 8.16 -10.98
C ASP A 68 -7.50 6.80 -11.67
N GLY A 69 -7.82 5.77 -10.87
CA GLY A 69 -8.11 4.41 -11.35
C GLY A 69 -9.45 4.28 -12.09
N ARG A 70 -10.21 5.39 -12.20
CA ARG A 70 -11.53 5.42 -12.84
C ARG A 70 -12.47 4.35 -12.27
N VAL A 71 -13.30 3.80 -13.16
CA VAL A 71 -14.37 2.86 -12.78
C VAL A 71 -13.81 1.50 -12.37
N ASN A 72 -12.83 0.98 -13.12
CA ASN A 72 -12.28 -0.36 -12.90
C ASN A 72 -10.75 -0.33 -12.95
N GLY A 73 -10.13 -0.14 -11.81
CA GLY A 73 -8.66 -0.15 -11.75
C GLY A 73 -8.14 0.04 -10.33
N GLY A 74 -7.16 -0.77 -9.98
CA GLY A 74 -6.40 -0.63 -8.75
C GLY A 74 -5.24 0.33 -8.92
N ILE A 75 -4.76 0.88 -7.80
CA ILE A 75 -3.62 1.78 -7.75
C ILE A 75 -2.65 1.25 -6.72
N THR A 76 -1.40 1.04 -7.12
CA THR A 76 -0.31 0.71 -6.21
C THR A 76 0.80 1.74 -6.37
N VAL A 77 1.22 2.35 -5.27
CA VAL A 77 2.29 3.35 -5.27
C VAL A 77 3.41 2.92 -4.34
N TYR A 78 4.63 2.99 -4.84
CA TYR A 78 5.85 2.72 -4.09
C TYR A 78 6.74 3.95 -4.02
N GLY A 79 7.08 4.36 -2.81
CA GLY A 79 8.12 5.35 -2.58
C GLY A 79 9.51 4.78 -2.82
N SER A 80 10.37 5.52 -3.46
CA SER A 80 11.73 5.09 -3.73
C SER A 80 12.70 6.27 -3.79
N ASN A 81 13.99 5.98 -3.92
CA ASN A 81 15.01 7.02 -4.08
C ASN A 81 15.10 7.56 -5.52
N ARG A 82 13.96 7.73 -6.17
CA ARG A 82 13.84 8.30 -7.52
C ARG A 82 13.68 9.83 -7.46
N ARG A 83 13.93 10.49 -8.59
CA ARG A 83 13.62 11.91 -8.79
C ARG A 83 12.54 12.13 -9.84
N ASP A 84 12.19 11.08 -10.54
CA ASP A 84 11.16 10.97 -11.56
C ASP A 84 10.08 9.99 -11.11
N ILE A 85 9.04 9.83 -11.90
CA ILE A 85 7.95 8.90 -11.66
C ILE A 85 7.99 7.85 -12.75
N LEU A 86 8.01 6.58 -12.35
CA LEU A 86 7.81 5.45 -13.26
C LEU A 86 6.36 4.99 -13.16
N VAL A 87 5.67 5.04 -14.28
CA VAL A 87 4.27 4.61 -14.40
C VAL A 87 4.22 3.32 -15.19
N ARG A 88 3.70 2.28 -14.60
CA ARG A 88 3.34 1.03 -15.26
C ARG A 88 1.83 0.93 -15.28
N ALA A 89 1.27 0.61 -16.43
CA ALA A 89 -0.16 0.40 -16.58
C ALA A 89 -0.41 -0.98 -17.19
N LYS A 90 -1.22 -1.77 -16.51
CA LYS A 90 -1.69 -3.09 -16.97
C LYS A 90 -3.11 -2.96 -17.47
N ILE A 91 -3.25 -2.97 -18.78
CA ILE A 91 -4.51 -2.86 -19.49
C ILE A 91 -5.09 -4.27 -19.66
N SER A 92 -6.28 -4.50 -19.17
CA SER A 92 -7.02 -5.74 -19.36
C SER A 92 -8.31 -5.45 -20.08
N ALA A 93 -8.61 -6.21 -21.15
CA ALA A 93 -9.85 -6.10 -21.89
C ALA A 93 -10.47 -7.46 -22.16
N SER A 94 -11.79 -7.54 -22.17
CA SER A 94 -12.54 -8.77 -22.41
C SER A 94 -13.69 -8.54 -23.36
N ALA A 95 -13.83 -9.45 -24.33
CA ALA A 95 -14.89 -9.45 -25.34
C ALA A 95 -15.22 -10.87 -25.78
N ARG A 96 -16.25 -11.05 -26.61
CA ARG A 96 -16.66 -12.38 -27.13
C ARG A 96 -15.64 -13.01 -28.06
N THR A 97 -14.85 -12.20 -28.77
CA THR A 97 -13.79 -12.67 -29.64
C THR A 97 -12.48 -12.00 -29.30
N ARG A 98 -11.38 -12.65 -29.62
CA ARG A 98 -10.04 -12.15 -29.35
C ARG A 98 -9.77 -10.85 -30.11
N GLU A 99 -10.16 -10.77 -31.39
CA GLU A 99 -9.99 -9.57 -32.21
C GLU A 99 -10.73 -8.37 -31.59
N ARG A 100 -11.93 -8.63 -31.04
CA ARG A 100 -12.69 -7.58 -30.37
C ARG A 100 -12.05 -7.15 -29.03
N ALA A 101 -11.51 -8.09 -28.26
CA ALA A 101 -10.79 -7.79 -27.03
C ALA A 101 -9.49 -7.01 -27.31
N GLU A 102 -8.75 -7.37 -28.36
CA GLU A 102 -7.55 -6.64 -28.83
C GLU A 102 -7.92 -5.22 -29.26
N ALA A 103 -8.94 -5.05 -30.11
CA ALA A 103 -9.41 -3.73 -30.53
C ALA A 103 -9.88 -2.86 -29.35
N LEU A 104 -10.47 -3.46 -28.31
CA LEU A 104 -10.86 -2.75 -27.10
C LEU A 104 -9.63 -2.31 -26.32
N ALA A 105 -8.63 -3.19 -26.14
CA ALA A 105 -7.39 -2.86 -25.43
C ALA A 105 -6.59 -1.76 -26.14
N ASP A 106 -6.52 -1.81 -27.48
CA ASP A 106 -5.80 -0.83 -28.30
C ASP A 106 -6.46 0.56 -28.30
N ALA A 107 -7.77 0.61 -28.01
CA ALA A 107 -8.50 1.87 -27.91
C ALA A 107 -8.31 2.59 -26.56
N ILE A 108 -7.67 1.96 -25.57
CA ILE A 108 -7.42 2.54 -24.26
C ILE A 108 -6.19 3.43 -24.31
N GLN A 109 -6.31 4.66 -23.84
CA GLN A 109 -5.23 5.64 -23.77
C GLN A 109 -4.84 5.89 -22.33
N ILE A 110 -3.55 5.84 -22.05
CA ILE A 110 -2.98 6.17 -20.74
C ILE A 110 -2.47 7.63 -20.81
N HIS A 111 -3.02 8.47 -19.93
CA HIS A 111 -2.64 9.87 -19.80
C HIS A 111 -1.73 10.05 -18.58
N THR A 112 -0.60 10.75 -18.78
CA THR A 112 0.41 10.94 -17.73
C THR A 112 0.94 12.38 -17.70
N ASP A 113 0.17 13.33 -18.17
CA ASP A 113 0.52 14.75 -18.28
C ASP A 113 -0.12 15.62 -17.20
N GLY A 114 0.37 16.83 -17.02
CA GLY A 114 -0.19 17.81 -16.08
C GLY A 114 -0.22 17.35 -14.61
N GLY A 115 0.66 16.43 -14.20
CA GLY A 115 0.64 15.88 -12.83
C GLY A 115 -0.53 14.95 -12.56
N ARG A 116 -1.14 14.36 -13.60
CA ARG A 116 -2.25 13.42 -13.50
C ARG A 116 -1.93 12.13 -14.24
N ILE A 117 -2.35 11.01 -13.66
CA ILE A 117 -2.26 9.67 -14.25
C ILE A 117 -3.68 9.08 -14.27
N TYR A 118 -4.17 8.75 -15.46
CA TYR A 118 -5.48 8.11 -15.63
C TYR A 118 -5.58 7.41 -16.98
N ALA A 119 -6.60 6.57 -17.14
CA ALA A 119 -6.90 5.90 -18.40
C ALA A 119 -8.22 6.39 -18.98
N GLU A 120 -8.29 6.49 -20.30
CA GLU A 120 -9.52 6.69 -21.05
C GLU A 120 -9.70 5.59 -22.08
N GLY A 121 -10.96 5.18 -22.30
CA GLY A 121 -11.30 4.14 -23.25
C GLY A 121 -12.76 4.16 -23.62
N PRO A 122 -13.20 3.29 -24.53
CA PRO A 122 -14.59 3.22 -24.97
C PRO A 122 -15.53 2.86 -23.81
N ASP A 123 -16.77 3.28 -23.92
CA ASP A 123 -17.82 2.82 -23.01
C ASP A 123 -17.98 1.30 -23.10
N SER A 124 -18.02 0.65 -21.93
CA SER A 124 -18.30 -0.78 -21.83
C SER A 124 -19.74 -1.06 -22.29
N ARG A 125 -19.95 -1.97 -23.24
CA ARG A 125 -21.26 -2.32 -23.78
C ARG A 125 -21.52 -3.82 -23.68
N GLY A 126 -22.66 -4.18 -23.14
CA GLY A 126 -23.04 -5.58 -22.98
C GLY A 126 -22.12 -6.33 -22.04
N ARG A 127 -21.42 -7.36 -22.55
CA ARG A 127 -20.44 -8.16 -21.78
C ARG A 127 -19.00 -7.73 -22.02
N GLU A 128 -18.76 -6.68 -22.80
CA GLU A 128 -17.43 -6.12 -23.01
C GLU A 128 -17.05 -5.25 -21.82
N TRP A 129 -15.82 -5.40 -21.34
CA TRP A 129 -15.28 -4.58 -20.28
C TRP A 129 -13.77 -4.40 -20.41
N TRP A 130 -13.26 -3.37 -19.78
CA TRP A 130 -11.83 -3.13 -19.62
C TRP A 130 -11.51 -2.57 -18.25
N SER A 131 -10.27 -2.73 -17.85
CA SER A 131 -9.71 -2.15 -16.63
C SER A 131 -8.25 -1.78 -16.85
N VAL A 132 -7.76 -0.83 -16.06
CA VAL A 132 -6.35 -0.49 -16.01
C VAL A 132 -5.89 -0.47 -14.57
N GLU A 133 -4.94 -1.33 -14.24
CA GLU A 133 -4.24 -1.31 -12.97
C GLU A 133 -2.98 -0.44 -13.11
N PHE A 134 -2.78 0.49 -12.19
CA PHE A 134 -1.60 1.32 -12.15
C PHE A 134 -0.64 0.85 -11.05
N GLU A 135 0.63 0.69 -11.40
CA GLU A 135 1.75 0.60 -10.47
C GLU A 135 2.68 1.78 -10.72
N VAL A 136 2.93 2.57 -9.69
CA VAL A 136 3.64 3.83 -9.82
C VAL A 136 4.76 3.90 -8.80
N ASP A 137 6.02 3.98 -9.28
CA ASP A 137 7.14 4.28 -8.41
C ASP A 137 7.35 5.81 -8.37
N VAL A 138 7.33 6.37 -7.18
CA VAL A 138 7.46 7.82 -6.93
C VAL A 138 8.67 8.12 -6.03
N PRO A 139 9.14 9.38 -5.97
CA PRO A 139 10.01 9.81 -4.88
C PRO A 139 9.39 9.51 -3.51
N SER A 140 10.18 9.04 -2.54
CA SER A 140 9.69 8.71 -1.19
C SER A 140 9.10 9.90 -0.42
N ARG A 141 9.29 11.12 -0.91
CA ARG A 141 8.62 12.33 -0.43
C ARG A 141 7.82 12.94 -1.54
N MET A 142 6.49 12.79 -1.48
CA MET A 142 5.59 13.28 -2.52
C MET A 142 4.17 13.43 -2.00
N ASP A 143 3.48 14.48 -2.43
CA ASP A 143 2.06 14.64 -2.17
C ASP A 143 1.25 13.88 -3.23
N LEU A 144 0.30 13.07 -2.77
CA LEU A 144 -0.48 12.16 -3.62
C LEU A 144 -1.98 12.32 -3.36
N GLU A 145 -2.76 12.31 -4.44
CA GLU A 145 -4.20 12.15 -4.41
C GLU A 145 -4.60 10.95 -5.29
N MET A 146 -5.22 9.95 -4.69
CA MET A 146 -5.56 8.70 -5.37
C MET A 146 -7.03 8.39 -5.23
N ARG A 147 -7.68 8.08 -6.35
CA ARG A 147 -9.10 7.74 -6.40
C ARG A 147 -9.33 6.49 -7.22
N ALA A 148 -10.18 5.60 -6.72
CA ALA A 148 -10.65 4.41 -7.44
C ALA A 148 -12.14 4.19 -7.16
N GLN A 149 -12.88 3.66 -8.13
CA GLN A 149 -14.28 3.28 -7.89
C GLN A 149 -14.39 1.78 -7.56
N ASN A 150 -13.89 0.91 -8.44
CA ASN A 150 -13.84 -0.53 -8.24
C ASN A 150 -12.40 -1.00 -8.32
N GLY A 151 -11.65 -0.79 -7.26
CA GLY A 151 -10.24 -1.18 -7.18
C GLY A 151 -9.65 -0.77 -5.84
N GLY A 152 -8.67 -1.52 -5.37
CA GLY A 152 -7.93 -1.20 -4.16
C GLY A 152 -6.88 -0.13 -4.40
N ILE A 153 -6.47 0.51 -3.31
CA ILE A 153 -5.36 1.45 -3.28
C ILE A 153 -4.31 0.92 -2.31
N ALA A 154 -3.08 0.76 -2.76
CA ALA A 154 -1.95 0.38 -1.93
C ALA A 154 -0.85 1.44 -2.00
N VAL A 155 -0.30 1.84 -0.86
CA VAL A 155 0.80 2.81 -0.78
C VAL A 155 1.85 2.30 0.18
N ALA A 156 3.10 2.25 -0.28
CA ALA A 156 4.22 1.86 0.55
C ALA A 156 5.39 2.83 0.44
N ASP A 157 6.09 3.07 1.56
CA ASP A 157 7.34 3.83 1.65
C ASP A 157 7.21 5.31 1.20
N VAL A 158 6.04 5.94 1.35
CA VAL A 158 5.80 7.33 0.94
C VAL A 158 5.51 8.22 2.14
N SER A 159 6.10 9.41 2.14
CA SER A 159 5.82 10.48 3.11
C SER A 159 5.36 11.75 2.40
N GLY A 160 4.29 12.37 2.87
CA GLY A 160 3.73 13.61 2.29
C GLY A 160 2.31 13.88 2.72
N THR A 161 1.61 14.67 1.95
CA THR A 161 0.16 14.83 2.04
C THR A 161 -0.48 13.76 1.16
N LEU A 162 -1.05 12.72 1.76
CA LEU A 162 -1.62 11.58 1.05
C LEU A 162 -3.13 11.56 1.23
N ARG A 163 -3.87 11.57 0.13
CA ARG A 163 -5.35 11.49 0.09
C ARG A 163 -5.77 10.31 -0.76
N MET A 164 -6.50 9.38 -0.18
CA MET A 164 -6.94 8.14 -0.83
C MET A 164 -8.43 7.95 -0.64
N GLU A 165 -9.13 7.70 -1.73
CA GLU A 165 -10.56 7.44 -1.74
C GLU A 165 -10.88 6.27 -2.67
N THR A 166 -11.59 5.26 -2.16
CA THR A 166 -12.15 4.20 -3.00
C THR A 166 -13.57 3.84 -2.59
N MET A 167 -14.38 3.43 -3.55
CA MET A 167 -15.77 3.02 -3.25
C MET A 167 -15.84 1.52 -2.97
N ASN A 168 -15.31 0.70 -3.85
CA ASN A 168 -15.34 -0.77 -3.77
C ASN A 168 -13.92 -1.32 -3.89
N GLY A 169 -13.18 -1.27 -2.79
CA GLY A 169 -11.82 -1.76 -2.71
C GLY A 169 -11.21 -1.48 -1.36
N GLY A 170 -10.23 -2.27 -0.97
CA GLY A 170 -9.47 -2.05 0.26
C GLY A 170 -8.40 -0.98 0.08
N ILE A 171 -7.97 -0.42 1.19
CA ILE A 171 -6.79 0.44 1.24
C ILE A 171 -5.72 -0.24 2.09
N HIS A 172 -4.51 -0.33 1.54
CA HIS A 172 -3.35 -0.88 2.22
C HIS A 172 -2.26 0.20 2.34
N LEU A 173 -1.82 0.46 3.56
CA LEU A 173 -0.79 1.44 3.88
C LEU A 173 0.37 0.74 4.60
N GLU A 174 1.57 0.86 4.07
CA GLU A 174 2.79 0.29 4.65
C GLU A 174 3.87 1.37 4.71
N SER A 175 4.48 1.59 5.87
CA SER A 175 5.59 2.54 6.05
C SER A 175 5.29 3.96 5.53
N VAL A 176 4.05 4.42 5.67
CA VAL A 176 3.64 5.78 5.25
C VAL A 176 3.76 6.78 6.40
N ASN A 177 3.99 8.04 6.06
CA ASN A 177 4.10 9.13 7.03
C ASN A 177 3.56 10.45 6.46
N GLY A 178 3.37 11.45 7.31
CA GLY A 178 2.96 12.79 6.88
C GLY A 178 1.57 13.19 7.36
N ASP A 179 0.77 13.74 6.46
CA ASP A 179 -0.65 14.08 6.65
C ASP A 179 -1.49 13.14 5.77
N VAL A 180 -1.99 12.05 6.35
CA VAL A 180 -2.59 10.94 5.59
C VAL A 180 -4.07 10.81 5.88
N VAL A 181 -4.88 10.80 4.82
CA VAL A 181 -6.32 10.51 4.87
C VAL A 181 -6.65 9.39 3.90
N ALA A 182 -7.34 8.36 4.39
CA ALA A 182 -7.72 7.19 3.62
C ALA A 182 -9.18 6.81 3.88
N GLU A 183 -9.99 6.82 2.83
CA GLU A 183 -11.42 6.55 2.93
C GLU A 183 -11.85 5.45 1.98
N THR A 184 -12.58 4.45 2.49
CA THR A 184 -13.23 3.45 1.64
C THR A 184 -14.67 3.22 2.08
N THR A 185 -15.57 2.96 1.11
CA THR A 185 -16.95 2.63 1.43
C THR A 185 -17.14 1.13 1.64
N ASN A 186 -16.69 0.30 0.70
CA ASN A 186 -16.84 -1.15 0.72
C ASN A 186 -15.48 -1.81 0.53
N GLY A 187 -14.76 -1.95 1.63
CA GLY A 187 -13.42 -2.55 1.63
C GLY A 187 -12.75 -2.46 2.99
N GLY A 188 -11.78 -3.30 3.22
CA GLY A 188 -10.99 -3.29 4.44
C GLY A 188 -9.90 -2.23 4.41
N LEU A 189 -9.46 -1.86 5.61
CA LEU A 189 -8.25 -1.08 5.83
C LEU A 189 -7.18 -2.00 6.40
N HIS A 190 -6.02 -2.02 5.77
CA HIS A 190 -4.81 -2.67 6.27
C HIS A 190 -3.74 -1.60 6.45
N VAL A 191 -3.23 -1.47 7.67
CA VAL A 191 -2.25 -0.42 8.01
C VAL A 191 -1.11 -1.04 8.79
N ASP A 192 0.09 -0.93 8.25
CA ASP A 192 1.33 -1.38 8.88
C ASP A 192 2.13 -0.16 9.33
N LEU A 193 2.21 0.02 10.66
CA LEU A 193 2.96 1.08 11.32
C LEU A 193 4.35 0.58 11.69
N ASP A 194 5.33 0.95 10.89
CA ASP A 194 6.72 0.57 11.02
C ASP A 194 7.58 1.67 11.67
N GLY A 195 8.75 1.28 12.20
CA GLY A 195 9.69 2.20 12.83
C GLY A 195 9.32 2.55 14.28
N ASP A 196 9.73 3.73 14.74
CA ASP A 196 9.65 4.13 16.15
C ASP A 196 8.43 5.01 16.45
N GLY A 197 7.73 5.53 15.43
CA GLY A 197 6.58 6.42 15.58
C GLY A 197 6.24 7.18 14.31
N TRP A 198 5.09 7.86 14.35
CA TRP A 198 4.62 8.64 13.21
C TRP A 198 5.38 9.96 13.06
N VAL A 199 5.77 10.26 11.82
CA VAL A 199 6.41 11.54 11.47
C VAL A 199 5.45 12.36 10.61
N GLY A 200 4.92 13.46 11.15
CA GLY A 200 3.97 14.32 10.47
C GLY A 200 2.74 14.63 11.30
N LYS A 201 1.62 14.97 10.64
CA LYS A 201 0.39 15.37 11.36
C LYS A 201 -0.40 14.19 11.91
N GLY A 202 -0.39 13.05 11.23
CA GLY A 202 -1.13 11.86 11.63
C GLY A 202 -1.79 11.13 10.47
N LEU A 203 -2.55 10.08 10.83
CA LEU A 203 -3.36 9.26 9.92
C LEU A 203 -4.83 9.35 10.33
N ASP A 204 -5.70 9.60 9.37
CA ASP A 204 -7.15 9.40 9.48
C ASP A 204 -7.61 8.39 8.42
N ALA A 205 -7.89 7.15 8.83
CA ALA A 205 -8.32 6.08 7.94
C ALA A 205 -9.68 5.55 8.36
N VAL A 206 -10.65 5.60 7.43
CA VAL A 206 -12.05 5.26 7.71
C VAL A 206 -12.59 4.30 6.66
N THR A 207 -13.30 3.26 7.12
CA THR A 207 -14.13 2.43 6.24
C THR A 207 -15.58 2.40 6.72
N THR A 208 -16.52 2.32 5.77
CA THR A 208 -17.93 2.11 6.13
C THR A 208 -18.27 0.64 6.29
N ASN A 209 -17.93 -0.18 5.31
CA ASN A 209 -18.23 -1.61 5.28
C ASN A 209 -16.95 -2.41 5.01
N GLY A 210 -16.29 -2.82 6.08
CA GLY A 210 -15.08 -3.61 6.00
C GLY A 210 -14.37 -3.71 7.34
N GLY A 211 -13.46 -4.65 7.46
CA GLY A 211 -12.61 -4.79 8.63
C GLY A 211 -11.44 -3.81 8.62
N VAL A 212 -10.90 -3.58 9.80
CA VAL A 212 -9.63 -2.88 10.01
C VAL A 212 -8.62 -3.87 10.54
N HIS A 213 -7.49 -3.96 9.88
CA HIS A 213 -6.30 -4.66 10.38
C HIS A 213 -5.18 -3.66 10.56
N LEU A 214 -4.75 -3.47 11.80
CA LEU A 214 -3.69 -2.53 12.17
C LEU A 214 -2.53 -3.31 12.78
N GLN A 215 -1.38 -3.29 12.14
CA GLN A 215 -0.15 -3.86 12.65
C GLN A 215 0.76 -2.75 13.19
N VAL A 216 1.25 -2.91 14.42
CA VAL A 216 2.03 -1.88 15.12
C VAL A 216 3.39 -2.44 15.50
N ALA A 217 4.47 -1.81 15.06
CA ALA A 217 5.84 -2.20 15.43
C ALA A 217 6.06 -2.11 16.94
N ARG A 218 6.99 -2.91 17.47
CA ARG A 218 7.35 -2.86 18.88
C ARG A 218 7.98 -1.51 19.25
N GLY A 219 7.46 -0.88 20.30
CA GLY A 219 7.98 0.42 20.76
C GLY A 219 7.48 1.63 19.97
N TYR A 220 6.58 1.41 19.00
CA TYR A 220 5.98 2.48 18.22
C TYR A 220 5.30 3.52 19.10
N SER A 221 5.47 4.79 18.79
CA SER A 221 4.93 5.93 19.55
C SER A 221 3.92 6.71 18.73
N ALA A 222 2.67 6.76 19.18
CA ALA A 222 1.57 7.51 18.59
C ALA A 222 0.39 7.60 19.56
N HIS A 223 -0.53 8.53 19.32
CA HIS A 223 -1.84 8.52 19.95
C HIS A 223 -2.81 7.70 19.07
N LEU A 224 -3.23 6.53 19.55
CA LEU A 224 -4.11 5.61 18.79
C LEU A 224 -5.57 5.86 19.13
N GLU A 225 -6.37 6.13 18.12
CA GLU A 225 -7.83 6.11 18.16
C GLU A 225 -8.35 5.03 17.19
N THR A 226 -8.98 3.98 17.74
CA THR A 226 -9.53 2.93 16.90
C THR A 226 -10.88 2.45 17.40
N GLY A 227 -11.65 1.80 16.53
CA GLY A 227 -12.95 1.27 16.92
C GLY A 227 -13.91 0.99 15.79
N THR A 228 -15.09 0.52 16.19
CA THR A 228 -16.20 0.18 15.30
C THR A 228 -17.53 0.62 15.89
N VAL A 229 -18.53 0.81 15.03
CA VAL A 229 -19.94 0.97 15.46
C VAL A 229 -20.61 -0.40 15.57
N ASN A 230 -20.49 -1.23 14.54
CA ASN A 230 -21.09 -2.55 14.42
C ASN A 230 -20.02 -3.62 14.21
N GLY A 231 -19.43 -4.12 15.30
CA GLY A 231 -18.38 -5.14 15.26
C GLY A 231 -17.71 -5.31 16.61
N GLY A 232 -16.63 -6.07 16.62
CA GLY A 232 -15.74 -6.26 17.76
C GLY A 232 -14.42 -5.53 17.57
N VAL A 233 -13.73 -5.26 18.66
CA VAL A 233 -12.34 -4.77 18.66
C VAL A 233 -11.50 -5.80 19.39
N ASP A 234 -10.46 -6.29 18.73
CA ASP A 234 -9.48 -7.23 19.29
C ASP A 234 -8.09 -6.58 19.25
N ILE A 235 -7.37 -6.61 20.38
CA ILE A 235 -6.01 -6.09 20.52
C ILE A 235 -5.17 -7.16 21.22
N ASP A 236 -4.11 -7.63 20.59
CA ASP A 236 -3.30 -8.75 21.08
C ASP A 236 -2.20 -8.38 22.08
N PHE A 237 -2.12 -7.12 22.48
CA PHE A 237 -1.13 -6.63 23.44
C PHE A 237 -1.75 -5.74 24.53
N PRO A 238 -1.13 -5.63 25.71
CA PRO A 238 -1.64 -4.79 26.77
C PRO A 238 -1.68 -3.31 26.37
N VAL A 239 -2.86 -2.69 26.53
CA VAL A 239 -3.08 -1.25 26.34
C VAL A 239 -3.68 -0.66 27.62
N THR A 240 -3.30 0.57 27.94
CA THR A 240 -3.92 1.32 29.04
C THR A 240 -4.99 2.22 28.44
N VAL A 241 -6.25 1.93 28.69
CA VAL A 241 -7.39 2.69 28.18
C VAL A 241 -7.85 3.69 29.24
N GLN A 242 -7.93 4.97 28.90
CA GLN A 242 -8.54 5.98 29.75
C GLN A 242 -10.05 6.03 29.48
N GLY A 243 -10.88 5.61 30.43
CA GLY A 243 -12.33 5.61 30.31
C GLY A 243 -12.97 4.23 30.27
N LYS A 244 -14.17 4.12 29.70
CA LYS A 244 -14.88 2.84 29.58
C LYS A 244 -14.33 2.05 28.39
N ILE A 245 -13.97 0.80 28.61
CA ILE A 245 -13.68 -0.15 27.54
C ILE A 245 -14.99 -0.40 26.77
N GLY A 246 -14.99 -0.01 25.50
CA GLY A 246 -16.14 -0.12 24.61
C GLY A 246 -15.70 -0.46 23.18
N ARG A 247 -16.54 -0.15 22.23
CA ARG A 247 -16.24 -0.34 20.80
C ARG A 247 -15.30 0.72 20.21
N ARG A 248 -14.92 1.71 21.01
CA ARG A 248 -13.90 2.73 20.68
C ARG A 248 -12.83 2.70 21.74
N ILE A 249 -11.60 2.71 21.32
CA ILE A 249 -10.42 2.66 22.16
C ILE A 249 -9.53 3.84 21.80
N THR A 250 -9.15 4.58 22.82
CA THR A 250 -8.20 5.68 22.73
C THR A 250 -7.09 5.40 23.73
N THR A 251 -5.85 5.36 23.24
CA THR A 251 -4.69 5.02 24.07
C THR A 251 -3.41 5.59 23.46
N ASP A 252 -2.43 5.87 24.32
CA ASP A 252 -1.10 6.21 23.88
C ASP A 252 -0.27 4.93 23.68
N LEU A 253 0.30 4.78 22.51
CA LEU A 253 1.33 3.79 22.20
C LEU A 253 2.70 4.43 22.52
N GLY A 254 3.57 3.67 23.19
CA GLY A 254 4.90 4.15 23.55
C GLY A 254 4.87 5.48 24.31
N LYS A 255 5.43 6.53 23.76
CA LYS A 255 5.50 7.88 24.34
C LYS A 255 4.31 8.77 23.92
N GLY A 256 3.32 8.23 23.20
CA GLY A 256 2.31 9.03 22.54
C GLY A 256 2.86 9.72 21.27
N GLY A 257 2.13 10.70 20.74
CA GLY A 257 2.56 11.44 19.57
C GLY A 257 1.38 11.86 18.68
N PRO A 258 1.61 12.03 17.37
CA PRO A 258 0.55 12.34 16.41
C PRO A 258 -0.56 11.29 16.43
N THR A 259 -1.78 11.71 16.09
CA THR A 259 -2.94 10.84 16.13
C THR A 259 -2.96 9.90 14.94
N ILE A 260 -3.12 8.62 15.23
CA ILE A 260 -3.43 7.55 14.28
C ILE A 260 -4.86 7.12 14.54
N ARG A 261 -5.78 7.59 13.70
CA ARG A 261 -7.20 7.26 13.77
C ARG A 261 -7.54 6.24 12.69
N VAL A 262 -7.98 5.03 13.10
CA VAL A 262 -8.35 3.96 12.17
C VAL A 262 -9.68 3.35 12.62
N ILE A 263 -10.74 3.59 11.87
CA ILE A 263 -12.11 3.31 12.31
C ILE A 263 -12.92 2.60 11.21
N THR A 264 -13.82 1.71 11.63
CA THR A 264 -14.86 1.14 10.75
C THR A 264 -16.26 1.43 11.30
N THR A 265 -17.27 1.48 10.42
CA THR A 265 -18.67 1.51 10.85
C THR A 265 -19.20 0.07 10.98
N ASN A 266 -19.06 -0.76 9.95
CA ASN A 266 -19.56 -2.14 9.90
C ASN A 266 -18.40 -3.10 9.62
N GLY A 267 -17.84 -3.67 10.68
CA GLY A 267 -16.72 -4.61 10.60
C GLY A 267 -15.98 -4.71 11.92
N GLY A 268 -15.10 -5.70 12.01
CA GLY A 268 -14.21 -5.87 13.14
C GLY A 268 -12.96 -4.99 13.01
N VAL A 269 -12.36 -4.70 14.15
CA VAL A 269 -11.03 -4.08 14.24
C VAL A 269 -10.11 -5.07 14.91
N ASP A 270 -9.00 -5.35 14.27
CA ASP A 270 -7.95 -6.24 14.73
C ASP A 270 -6.63 -5.45 14.79
N VAL A 271 -6.07 -5.30 16.00
CA VAL A 271 -4.82 -4.61 16.24
C VAL A 271 -3.79 -5.61 16.71
N ARG A 272 -2.73 -5.80 15.94
CA ARG A 272 -1.66 -6.76 16.21
C ARG A 272 -0.34 -6.06 16.44
N ARG A 273 0.49 -6.68 17.25
CA ARG A 273 1.88 -6.25 17.40
C ARG A 273 2.72 -6.88 16.29
N GLY A 274 3.38 -6.04 15.51
CA GLY A 274 4.39 -6.45 14.54
C GLY A 274 5.65 -7.04 15.20
N PHE A 275 6.44 -7.72 14.42
CA PHE A 275 7.68 -8.37 14.85
C PHE A 275 8.82 -7.39 15.14
#